data_5ec285136c01961de0c8edb6962ecd5b
#
_entry.id   5ec285136c01961de0c8edb6962ecd5b
#
_cell.length_a   1.000
_cell.length_b   1.000
_cell.length_c   1.000
_cell.angle_alpha   90.00
_cell.angle_beta   90.00
_cell.angle_gamma   90.00
#
_symmetry.space_group_name_H-M   'P 1'
#
loop_
_entity.id
_entity.type
_entity.pdbx_description
1 polymer ?
#
loop_
_entity_poly.entity_id
_entity_poly.type
_entity_poly.pdbx_seq_one_letter_code
_entity_poly.pdbx_strand_id
1 'polypeptide(L)'
;MTEQDASLADASTPRYRSSAAARMVNIPVATLRVWERRYQVVGPAQAASGHRLYSSQDVRRLVLIKQLVNKGHGIGMLARMQTPQLQDLLHEAELAEGLLQRSAAPAPARPAPRATEALNRLRVLLVGPDAGTRWRTTLEAVPELDVVGSLDASPQSELRVQ
;
A
#
# COMPACT_ATOMS: atom_id res chain seq x y z
N MET A 1 -38.46 -18.35 -5.03
CA MET A 1 -37.64 -17.17 -5.34
C MET A 1 -37.31 -16.54 -3.99
N THR A 2 -36.13 -16.82 -3.47
CA THR A 2 -35.72 -16.47 -2.09
C THR A 2 -35.20 -15.03 -2.06
N GLU A 3 -35.29 -14.34 -0.91
CA GLU A 3 -34.75 -12.97 -0.69
C GLU A 3 -33.27 -12.85 -1.08
N GLN A 4 -32.53 -13.93 -1.01
CA GLN A 4 -31.11 -14.00 -1.46
C GLN A 4 -30.97 -13.83 -2.97
N ASP A 5 -31.88 -14.38 -3.79
CA ASP A 5 -31.84 -14.22 -5.25
C ASP A 5 -32.12 -12.78 -5.68
N ALA A 6 -33.03 -12.09 -4.98
CA ALA A 6 -33.32 -10.68 -5.23
C ALA A 6 -32.15 -9.77 -4.84
N SER A 7 -31.44 -10.08 -3.75
CA SER A 7 -30.24 -9.35 -3.31
C SER A 7 -29.06 -9.52 -4.27
N LEU A 8 -28.85 -10.70 -4.83
CA LEU A 8 -27.80 -10.98 -5.82
C LEU A 8 -28.08 -10.30 -7.15
N ALA A 9 -29.34 -10.28 -7.59
CA ALA A 9 -29.76 -9.59 -8.82
C ALA A 9 -29.56 -8.07 -8.69
N ASP A 10 -29.85 -7.48 -7.52
CA ASP A 10 -29.63 -6.07 -7.26
C ASP A 10 -28.14 -5.71 -7.19
N ALA A 11 -27.30 -6.59 -6.63
CA ALA A 11 -25.85 -6.39 -6.55
C ALA A 11 -25.15 -6.41 -7.93
N SER A 12 -25.71 -7.12 -8.91
CA SER A 12 -25.16 -7.20 -10.29
C SER A 12 -25.65 -6.07 -11.19
N THR A 13 -26.67 -5.29 -10.77
CA THR A 13 -27.24 -4.20 -11.56
C THR A 13 -26.24 -3.04 -11.70
N PRO A 14 -25.86 -2.64 -12.94
CA PRO A 14 -24.92 -1.54 -13.16
C PRO A 14 -25.56 -0.18 -12.84
N ARG A 15 -25.02 0.55 -11.86
CA ARG A 15 -25.59 1.83 -11.41
C ARG A 15 -24.57 2.93 -11.14
N TYR A 16 -23.29 2.61 -10.99
CA TYR A 16 -22.26 3.56 -10.61
C TYR A 16 -21.45 4.01 -11.83
N ARG A 17 -21.31 5.31 -12.05
CA ARG A 17 -20.41 5.87 -13.06
C ARG A 17 -18.96 5.70 -12.62
N SER A 18 -18.00 5.76 -13.59
CA SER A 18 -16.56 5.59 -13.34
C SER A 18 -16.04 6.47 -12.21
N SER A 19 -16.48 7.73 -12.10
CA SER A 19 -16.06 8.64 -11.04
C SER A 19 -16.56 8.22 -9.66
N ALA A 20 -17.78 7.69 -9.59
CA ALA A 20 -18.35 7.18 -8.34
C ALA A 20 -17.64 5.87 -7.91
N ALA A 21 -17.50 4.92 -8.83
CA ALA A 21 -16.78 3.67 -8.56
C ALA A 21 -15.32 3.93 -8.11
N ALA A 22 -14.59 4.79 -8.81
CA ALA A 22 -13.21 5.14 -8.47
C ALA A 22 -13.09 5.77 -7.07
N ARG A 23 -14.02 6.67 -6.68
CA ARG A 23 -14.07 7.22 -5.32
C ARG A 23 -14.35 6.16 -4.26
N MET A 24 -15.30 5.25 -4.51
CA MET A 24 -15.65 4.18 -3.57
C MET A 24 -14.46 3.24 -3.31
N VAL A 25 -13.62 3.01 -4.33
CA VAL A 25 -12.42 2.17 -4.25
C VAL A 25 -11.19 2.96 -3.77
N ASN A 26 -11.30 4.28 -3.68
CA ASN A 26 -10.19 5.18 -3.36
C ASN A 26 -9.00 5.05 -4.32
N ILE A 27 -9.29 5.14 -5.63
CA ILE A 27 -8.29 5.19 -6.71
C ILE A 27 -8.62 6.32 -7.70
N PRO A 28 -7.61 6.88 -8.41
CA PRO A 28 -7.86 7.80 -9.51
C PRO A 28 -8.68 7.14 -10.63
N VAL A 29 -9.58 7.90 -11.28
CA VAL A 29 -10.36 7.41 -12.43
C VAL A 29 -9.46 6.92 -13.56
N ALA A 30 -8.31 7.58 -13.76
CA ALA A 30 -7.31 7.15 -14.74
C ALA A 30 -6.76 5.76 -14.44
N THR A 31 -6.47 5.47 -13.16
CA THR A 31 -6.02 4.14 -12.70
C THR A 31 -7.09 3.09 -12.96
N LEU A 32 -8.35 3.36 -12.63
CA LEU A 32 -9.47 2.46 -12.90
C LEU A 32 -9.54 2.11 -14.38
N ARG A 33 -9.42 3.11 -15.27
CA ARG A 33 -9.43 2.89 -16.73
C ARG A 33 -8.25 2.06 -17.24
N VAL A 34 -7.07 2.23 -16.64
CA VAL A 34 -5.90 1.39 -16.95
C VAL A 34 -6.15 -0.05 -16.52
N TRP A 35 -6.70 -0.25 -15.33
CA TRP A 35 -7.04 -1.57 -14.81
C TRP A 35 -8.04 -2.31 -15.69
N GLU A 36 -9.08 -1.62 -16.16
CA GLU A 36 -10.05 -2.19 -17.10
C GLU A 36 -9.41 -2.56 -18.43
N ARG A 37 -8.71 -1.58 -19.06
CA ARG A 37 -8.21 -1.75 -20.42
C ARG A 37 -7.09 -2.79 -20.50
N ARG A 38 -6.17 -2.78 -19.52
CA ARG A 38 -4.97 -3.60 -19.56
C ARG A 38 -5.15 -4.97 -18.93
N TYR A 39 -5.94 -5.04 -17.86
CA TYR A 39 -6.07 -6.25 -17.05
C TYR A 39 -7.48 -6.82 -17.01
N GLN A 40 -8.46 -6.10 -17.54
CA GLN A 40 -9.87 -6.54 -17.58
C GLN A 40 -10.40 -6.97 -16.21
N VAL A 41 -10.03 -6.23 -15.16
CA VAL A 41 -10.36 -6.56 -13.76
C VAL A 41 -11.85 -6.65 -13.49
N VAL A 42 -12.66 -5.85 -14.22
CA VAL A 42 -14.13 -5.84 -14.26
C VAL A 42 -14.59 -5.55 -15.67
N GLY A 43 -15.82 -5.94 -16.02
CA GLY A 43 -16.46 -5.68 -17.30
C GLY A 43 -17.63 -4.69 -17.17
N PRO A 44 -17.38 -3.38 -17.04
CA PRO A 44 -18.46 -2.43 -16.84
C PRO A 44 -19.43 -2.44 -18.03
N ALA A 45 -20.73 -2.39 -17.74
CA ALA A 45 -21.75 -2.20 -18.76
C ALA A 45 -21.64 -0.80 -19.36
N GLN A 46 -22.07 -0.66 -20.63
CA GLN A 46 -22.21 0.65 -21.26
C GLN A 46 -23.67 1.09 -21.24
N ALA A 47 -23.93 2.28 -20.71
CA ALA A 47 -25.22 2.93 -20.85
C ALA A 47 -25.46 3.33 -22.31
N ALA A 48 -26.72 3.58 -22.70
CA ALA A 48 -27.06 4.10 -24.02
C ALA A 48 -26.33 5.42 -24.36
N SER A 49 -25.95 6.20 -23.34
CA SER A 49 -25.15 7.41 -23.44
C SER A 49 -23.64 7.19 -23.61
N GLY A 50 -23.19 5.93 -23.77
CA GLY A 50 -21.77 5.55 -23.89
C GLY A 50 -20.97 5.57 -22.57
N HIS A 51 -21.59 5.96 -21.46
CA HIS A 51 -20.93 5.96 -20.17
C HIS A 51 -20.78 4.54 -19.61
N ARG A 52 -19.61 4.26 -18.97
CA ARG A 52 -19.37 3.03 -18.22
C ARG A 52 -20.15 3.04 -16.91
N LEU A 53 -20.85 1.94 -16.66
CA LEU A 53 -21.59 1.71 -15.43
C LEU A 53 -21.06 0.45 -14.74
N TYR A 54 -20.86 0.56 -13.44
CA TYR A 54 -20.38 -0.51 -12.57
C TYR A 54 -21.49 -0.96 -11.65
N SER A 55 -21.53 -2.27 -11.40
CA SER A 55 -22.39 -2.85 -10.39
C SER A 55 -21.75 -2.78 -9.00
N SER A 56 -22.55 -3.08 -7.96
CA SER A 56 -22.00 -3.24 -6.60
C SER A 56 -20.99 -4.40 -6.52
N GLN A 57 -21.19 -5.44 -7.31
CA GLN A 57 -20.25 -6.56 -7.44
C GLN A 57 -18.90 -6.11 -8.01
N ASP A 58 -18.90 -5.30 -9.07
CA ASP A 58 -17.68 -4.74 -9.65
C ASP A 58 -16.92 -3.90 -8.64
N VAL A 59 -17.63 -3.04 -7.90
CA VAL A 59 -17.02 -2.21 -6.86
C VAL A 59 -16.40 -3.08 -5.77
N ARG A 60 -17.10 -4.12 -5.27
CA ARG A 60 -16.53 -5.05 -4.27
C ARG A 60 -15.26 -5.73 -4.78
N ARG A 61 -15.28 -6.23 -6.03
CA ARG A 61 -14.10 -6.85 -6.65
C ARG A 61 -12.94 -5.87 -6.75
N LEU A 62 -13.18 -4.64 -7.17
CA LEU A 62 -12.17 -3.59 -7.25
C LEU A 62 -11.58 -3.24 -5.86
N VAL A 63 -12.38 -3.22 -4.80
CA VAL A 63 -11.92 -3.01 -3.42
C VAL A 63 -10.96 -4.12 -3.00
N LEU A 64 -11.32 -5.38 -3.22
CA LEU A 64 -10.46 -6.53 -2.90
C LEU A 64 -9.11 -6.45 -3.64
N ILE A 65 -9.16 -6.19 -4.95
CA ILE A 65 -7.94 -6.04 -5.76
C ILE A 65 -7.09 -4.87 -5.24
N LYS A 66 -7.71 -3.72 -4.90
CA LYS A 66 -6.98 -2.57 -4.35
C LYS A 66 -6.29 -2.90 -3.03
N GLN A 67 -6.96 -3.61 -2.13
CA GLN A 67 -6.38 -4.03 -0.85
C GLN A 67 -5.18 -4.95 -1.07
N LEU A 68 -5.31 -5.95 -1.94
CA LEU A 68 -4.23 -6.88 -2.26
C LEU A 68 -3.06 -6.20 -2.99
N VAL A 69 -3.32 -5.25 -3.89
CA VAL A 69 -2.26 -4.44 -4.52
C VAL A 69 -1.51 -3.63 -3.47
N ASN A 70 -2.19 -3.05 -2.48
CA ASN A 70 -1.55 -2.34 -1.37
C ASN A 70 -0.68 -3.26 -0.50
N LYS A 71 -1.01 -4.55 -0.43
CA LYS A 71 -0.21 -5.60 0.24
C LYS A 71 0.95 -6.14 -0.62
N GLY A 72 1.14 -5.59 -1.83
CA GLY A 72 2.25 -5.93 -2.73
C GLY A 72 1.95 -6.99 -3.79
N HIS A 73 0.71 -7.48 -3.88
CA HIS A 73 0.35 -8.45 -4.91
C HIS A 73 0.24 -7.80 -6.30
N GLY A 74 0.74 -8.49 -7.33
CA GLY A 74 0.71 -8.00 -8.71
C GLY A 74 -0.70 -8.02 -9.31
N ILE A 75 -1.15 -6.87 -9.83
CA ILE A 75 -2.50 -6.73 -10.42
C ILE A 75 -2.80 -7.72 -11.55
N GLY A 76 -1.80 -8.08 -12.37
CA GLY A 76 -1.98 -9.03 -13.47
C GLY A 76 -2.35 -10.45 -12.99
N MET A 77 -1.89 -10.85 -11.81
CA MET A 77 -2.27 -12.10 -11.16
C MET A 77 -3.70 -11.98 -10.61
N LEU A 78 -3.97 -10.92 -9.85
CA LEU A 78 -5.25 -10.71 -9.18
C LEU A 78 -6.42 -10.60 -10.17
N ALA A 79 -6.19 -9.99 -11.34
CA ALA A 79 -7.21 -9.83 -12.37
C ALA A 79 -7.76 -11.18 -12.89
N ARG A 80 -6.93 -12.24 -12.87
CA ARG A 80 -7.29 -13.59 -13.32
C ARG A 80 -8.02 -14.41 -12.27
N MET A 81 -7.97 -13.99 -11.01
CA MET A 81 -8.59 -14.70 -9.90
C MET A 81 -10.08 -14.39 -9.81
N GLN A 82 -10.87 -15.37 -9.37
CA GLN A 82 -12.28 -15.19 -9.05
C GLN A 82 -12.44 -14.41 -7.74
N THR A 83 -13.59 -13.77 -7.55
CA THR A 83 -13.84 -12.97 -6.34
C THR A 83 -13.69 -13.75 -5.02
N PRO A 84 -14.15 -15.01 -4.90
CA PRO A 84 -13.88 -15.82 -3.70
C PRO A 84 -12.39 -16.02 -3.45
N GLN A 85 -11.59 -16.32 -4.48
CA GLN A 85 -10.15 -16.51 -4.35
C GLN A 85 -9.44 -15.23 -3.89
N LEU A 86 -9.92 -14.06 -4.32
CA LEU A 86 -9.40 -12.77 -3.84
C LEU A 86 -9.72 -12.54 -2.36
N GLN A 87 -10.89 -13.00 -1.89
CA GLN A 87 -11.28 -12.93 -0.48
C GLN A 87 -10.40 -13.84 0.38
N ASP A 88 -10.19 -15.09 -0.06
CA ASP A 88 -9.36 -16.05 0.63
C ASP A 88 -7.91 -15.53 0.75
N LEU A 89 -7.34 -15.05 -0.36
CA LEU A 89 -5.99 -14.47 -0.39
C LEU A 89 -5.86 -13.23 0.53
N LEU A 90 -6.89 -12.39 0.59
CA LEU A 90 -6.90 -11.24 1.48
C LEU A 90 -6.93 -11.68 2.94
N HIS A 91 -7.75 -12.68 3.26
CA HIS A 91 -7.85 -13.23 4.61
C HIS A 91 -6.52 -13.86 5.06
N GLU A 92 -5.87 -14.64 4.20
CA GLU A 92 -4.53 -15.20 4.47
C GLU A 92 -3.49 -14.11 4.73
N ALA A 93 -3.50 -13.06 3.91
CA ALA A 93 -2.57 -11.93 4.08
C ALA A 93 -2.82 -11.17 5.41
N GLU A 94 -4.07 -11.00 5.83
CA GLU A 94 -4.43 -10.37 7.09
C GLU A 94 -4.01 -11.22 8.30
N LEU A 95 -4.21 -12.54 8.22
CA LEU A 95 -3.75 -13.47 9.25
C LEU A 95 -2.23 -13.44 9.40
N ALA A 96 -1.49 -13.45 8.30
CA ALA A 96 -0.03 -13.38 8.30
C ALA A 96 0.47 -12.07 8.93
N GLU A 97 -0.12 -10.92 8.57
CA GLU A 97 0.20 -9.63 9.19
C GLU A 97 -0.11 -9.62 10.70
N GLY A 98 -1.25 -10.17 11.10
CA GLY A 98 -1.64 -10.28 12.51
C GLY A 98 -0.70 -11.19 13.33
N LEU A 99 -0.12 -12.23 12.73
CA LEU A 99 0.89 -13.08 13.36
C LEU A 99 2.22 -12.34 13.51
N LEU A 100 2.66 -11.63 12.47
CA LEU A 100 3.89 -10.83 12.50
C LEU A 100 3.80 -9.71 13.53
N GLN A 101 2.67 -9.02 13.63
CA GLN A 101 2.44 -7.98 14.64
C GLN A 101 2.46 -8.56 16.07
N ARG A 102 1.90 -9.75 16.29
CA ARG A 102 1.96 -10.43 17.59
C ARG A 102 3.36 -10.94 17.94
N SER A 103 4.12 -11.37 16.95
CA SER A 103 5.53 -11.77 17.13
C SER A 103 6.46 -10.57 17.36
N ALA A 104 6.09 -9.41 16.84
CA ALA A 104 6.80 -8.14 17.06
C ALA A 104 6.38 -7.41 18.35
N ALA A 105 5.40 -7.94 19.10
CA ALA A 105 5.09 -7.40 20.41
C ALA A 105 6.31 -7.58 21.32
N PRO A 106 6.87 -6.53 21.90
CA PRO A 106 8.01 -6.65 22.79
C PRO A 106 7.62 -7.55 23.99
N ALA A 107 8.48 -8.52 24.30
CA ALA A 107 8.37 -9.29 25.53
C ALA A 107 8.15 -8.32 26.72
N PRO A 108 7.41 -8.71 27.79
CA PRO A 108 7.10 -7.80 28.88
C PRO A 108 8.39 -7.20 29.41
N ALA A 109 8.56 -5.89 29.16
CA ALA A 109 9.74 -5.18 29.50
C ALA A 109 9.94 -5.21 31.01
N ARG A 110 11.11 -5.73 31.43
CA ARG A 110 11.69 -5.36 32.74
C ARG A 110 11.59 -3.84 32.86
N PRO A 111 11.23 -3.29 34.02
CA PRO A 111 11.17 -1.84 34.19
C PRO A 111 12.55 -1.23 33.94
N ALA A 112 12.72 -0.67 32.76
CA ALA A 112 13.87 0.15 32.44
C ALA A 112 13.65 1.57 32.96
N PRO A 113 14.70 2.28 33.39
CA PRO A 113 14.59 3.62 33.98
C PRO A 113 14.04 4.58 32.93
N ARG A 114 13.15 5.43 33.36
CA ARG A 114 12.47 6.56 32.71
C ARG A 114 13.08 7.01 31.37
N ALA A 115 12.60 6.47 30.27
CA ALA A 115 12.95 6.84 28.91
C ALA A 115 11.92 7.85 28.34
N THR A 116 11.69 8.94 29.05
CA THR A 116 10.74 9.97 28.57
C THR A 116 11.43 11.04 27.72
N GLU A 117 12.76 11.01 27.60
CA GLU A 117 13.52 12.01 26.84
C GLU A 117 14.10 11.53 25.50
N ALA A 118 14.05 10.22 25.21
CA ALA A 118 14.68 9.66 24.00
C ALA A 118 13.77 9.58 22.75
N LEU A 119 12.50 9.90 22.87
CA LEU A 119 11.52 9.71 21.79
C LEU A 119 11.32 10.92 20.87
N ASN A 120 12.05 12.01 21.06
CA ASN A 120 11.86 13.22 20.28
C ASN A 120 13.09 13.66 19.47
N ARG A 121 14.08 12.76 19.27
CA ARG A 121 15.23 13.06 18.43
C ARG A 121 15.12 12.38 17.10
N LEU A 122 15.13 13.16 16.03
CA LEU A 122 15.19 12.67 14.65
C LEU A 122 16.57 12.06 14.42
N ARG A 123 16.61 10.76 14.06
CA ARG A 123 17.86 10.09 13.71
C ARG A 123 18.20 10.36 12.25
N VAL A 124 19.36 10.97 12.01
CA VAL A 124 19.81 11.39 10.67
C VAL A 124 21.09 10.64 10.30
N LEU A 125 21.09 10.06 9.10
CA LEU A 125 22.28 9.52 8.44
C LEU A 125 22.76 10.51 7.38
N LEU A 126 23.99 10.95 7.47
CA LEU A 126 24.60 11.86 6.51
C LEU A 126 25.24 11.08 5.37
N VAL A 127 24.84 11.38 4.13
CA VAL A 127 25.39 10.75 2.92
C VAL A 127 25.87 11.82 1.94
N GLY A 128 27.12 11.79 1.60
CA GLY A 128 27.71 12.69 0.59
C GLY A 128 29.20 12.90 0.76
N PRO A 129 29.88 13.55 -0.21
CA PRO A 129 31.27 13.91 -0.09
C PRO A 129 31.45 14.88 1.08
N ASP A 130 32.39 14.56 1.98
CA ASP A 130 32.67 15.32 3.20
C ASP A 130 31.51 15.42 4.22
N ALA A 131 30.51 14.54 4.13
CA ALA A 131 29.35 14.55 5.02
C ALA A 131 29.72 14.42 6.49
N GLY A 132 30.78 13.66 6.80
CA GLY A 132 31.27 13.44 8.17
C GLY A 132 31.94 14.65 8.80
N THR A 133 32.57 15.52 8.03
CA THR A 133 33.34 16.68 8.53
C THR A 133 32.59 18.00 8.46
N ARG A 134 31.89 18.24 7.36
CA ARG A 134 31.28 19.55 7.08
C ARG A 134 29.99 19.81 7.83
N TRP A 135 29.17 18.80 7.99
CA TRP A 135 27.79 18.96 8.53
C TRP A 135 27.60 18.43 9.93
N ARG A 136 28.50 17.55 10.41
CA ARG A 136 28.39 16.93 11.73
C ARG A 136 28.31 17.96 12.84
N THR A 137 29.26 18.89 12.89
CA THR A 137 29.34 19.94 13.95
C THR A 137 28.11 20.87 13.94
N THR A 138 27.55 21.14 12.74
CA THR A 138 26.37 21.99 12.61
C THR A 138 25.09 21.26 13.05
N LEU A 139 24.97 19.97 12.75
CA LEU A 139 23.78 19.17 13.09
C LEU A 139 23.81 18.66 14.54
N GLU A 140 24.98 18.40 15.10
CA GLU A 140 25.15 18.08 16.53
C GLU A 140 24.80 19.27 17.46
N ALA A 141 24.79 20.49 16.91
CA ALA A 141 24.33 21.68 17.64
C ALA A 141 22.81 21.82 17.74
N VAL A 142 22.04 20.96 17.01
CA VAL A 142 20.57 20.96 17.04
C VAL A 142 20.10 19.89 18.03
N PRO A 143 19.50 20.27 19.17
CA PRO A 143 19.18 19.35 20.27
C PRO A 143 18.13 18.30 19.93
N GLU A 144 17.42 18.45 18.80
CA GLU A 144 16.37 17.55 18.33
C GLU A 144 16.88 16.50 17.34
N LEU A 145 18.17 16.57 16.94
CA LEU A 145 18.76 15.66 15.95
C LEU A 145 19.80 14.74 16.61
N ASP A 146 19.77 13.46 16.22
CA ASP A 146 20.77 12.46 16.58
C ASP A 146 21.44 11.94 15.31
N VAL A 147 22.70 12.31 15.10
CA VAL A 147 23.48 11.89 13.92
C VAL A 147 24.03 10.49 14.16
N VAL A 148 23.40 9.50 13.61
CA VAL A 148 23.71 8.06 13.81
C VAL A 148 24.87 7.54 12.97
N GLY A 149 25.30 8.28 11.93
CA GLY A 149 26.42 7.91 11.09
C GLY A 149 26.64 8.86 9.92
N SER A 150 27.78 8.72 9.24
CA SER A 150 28.07 9.37 7.97
C SER A 150 28.62 8.37 6.97
N LEU A 151 28.16 8.44 5.73
CA LEU A 151 28.68 7.68 4.60
C LEU A 151 29.31 8.65 3.60
N ASP A 152 30.63 8.57 3.44
CA ASP A 152 31.33 9.37 2.45
C ASP A 152 31.18 8.69 1.07
N ALA A 153 30.35 9.29 0.23
CA ALA A 153 30.26 8.93 -1.19
C ALA A 153 31.28 9.73 -1.98
N SER A 154 32.55 9.40 -1.88
CA SER A 154 33.60 9.95 -2.76
C SER A 154 33.48 9.31 -4.15
N PRO A 155 33.49 10.09 -5.25
CA PRO A 155 33.40 9.57 -6.62
C PRO A 155 34.70 8.90 -7.12
N GLN A 156 35.63 8.55 -6.25
CA GLN A 156 36.94 7.96 -6.61
C GLN A 156 37.15 6.51 -6.14
N SER A 157 36.10 5.73 -6.00
CA SER A 157 36.29 4.26 -5.97
C SER A 157 36.00 3.67 -7.35
N GLU A 158 36.76 4.11 -8.36
CA GLU A 158 36.91 3.35 -9.58
C GLU A 158 37.61 2.02 -9.27
N LEU A 159 36.88 0.94 -9.45
CA LEU A 159 37.24 -0.34 -9.98
C LEU A 159 38.75 -0.55 -10.19
N ARG A 160 39.39 -1.21 -9.25
CA ARG A 160 40.53 -2.12 -9.59
C ARG A 160 39.98 -3.54 -9.63
N VAL A 161 39.61 -3.95 -10.85
CA VAL A 161 39.52 -5.35 -11.23
C VAL A 161 40.92 -5.80 -11.46
N GLN A 162 41.40 -6.78 -10.72
CA GLN A 162 42.44 -7.73 -11.13
C GLN A 162 41.83 -9.10 -11.21
#